data_55749edb8c29d7b14605c6abd124a02d
#
_entry.id   55749edb8c29d7b14605c6abd124a02d
#
_cell.length_a   1.000
_cell.length_b   1.000
_cell.length_c   1.000
_cell.angle_alpha   90.00
_cell.angle_beta   90.00
_cell.angle_gamma   90.00
#
_symmetry.space_group_name_H-M   'P 1'
#
loop_
_entity.id
_entity.type
_entity.pdbx_description
1 polymer ?
#
loop_
_entity_poly.entity_id
_entity_poly.type
_entity_poly.pdbx_seq_one_letter_code
_entity_poly.pdbx_strand_id
1 'polypeptide(L)'
;MKTYKALLSTAIFIFILLCAYYIDIRYFRVDVVFYSSLYVAILSSILAAAILYKLSFFSAFSGFEKKQMVLIWILLGYIFAISIPTVIDRSLSFYILEKLQQRGGGIRLDKFNYIFTTEYMREHRLVDIRLTEQ
;
A
#
# COMPACT_ATOMS: atom_id res chain seq x y z
N MET A 1 21.03 -7.59 21.73
CA MET A 1 21.58 -6.98 20.50
C MET A 1 20.96 -7.50 19.20
N LYS A 2 20.73 -8.81 19.01
CA LYS A 2 20.11 -9.37 17.79
C LYS A 2 18.68 -8.86 17.58
N THR A 3 17.85 -8.83 18.61
CA THR A 3 16.44 -8.38 18.54
C THR A 3 16.33 -6.93 18.06
N TYR A 4 17.16 -6.04 18.59
CA TYR A 4 17.20 -4.66 18.14
C TYR A 4 17.57 -4.53 16.66
N LYS A 5 18.55 -5.30 16.19
CA LYS A 5 18.92 -5.33 14.77
C LYS A 5 17.80 -5.87 13.90
N ALA A 6 17.06 -6.88 14.35
CA ALA A 6 15.90 -7.41 13.63
C ALA A 6 14.78 -6.38 13.51
N LEU A 7 14.44 -5.68 14.60
CA LEU A 7 13.44 -4.61 14.59
C LEU A 7 13.86 -3.46 13.67
N LEU A 8 15.11 -3.03 13.75
CA LEU A 8 15.63 -1.96 12.89
C LEU A 8 15.62 -2.37 11.42
N SER A 9 16.00 -3.61 11.09
CA SER A 9 15.92 -4.14 9.72
C SER A 9 14.50 -4.14 9.19
N THR A 10 13.53 -4.52 10.01
CA THR A 10 12.11 -4.51 9.63
C THR A 10 11.57 -3.09 9.46
N ALA A 11 12.00 -2.15 10.30
CA ALA A 11 11.65 -0.73 10.13
C ALA A 11 12.20 -0.15 8.81
N ILE A 12 13.44 -0.49 8.45
CA ILE A 12 14.04 -0.11 7.16
C ILE A 12 13.24 -0.73 6.00
N PHE A 13 12.85 -2.00 6.08
CA PHE A 13 12.00 -2.64 5.08
C PHE A 13 10.67 -1.90 4.91
N ILE A 14 9.97 -1.59 6.01
CA ILE A 14 8.68 -0.86 5.96
C ILE A 14 8.87 0.51 5.31
N PHE A 15 9.94 1.22 5.63
CA PHE A 15 10.24 2.51 5.01
C PHE A 15 10.46 2.37 3.50
N ILE A 16 11.23 1.38 3.06
CA ILE A 16 11.46 1.08 1.64
C ILE A 16 10.14 0.73 0.94
N LEU A 17 9.30 -0.10 1.57
CA LEU A 17 7.99 -0.49 1.05
C LEU A 17 7.08 0.73 0.82
N LEU A 18 6.99 1.62 1.79
CA LEU A 18 6.16 2.83 1.69
C LEU A 18 6.68 3.79 0.61
N CYS A 19 8.00 3.98 0.53
CA CYS A 19 8.61 4.80 -0.52
C CYS A 19 8.38 4.20 -1.91
N ALA A 20 8.58 2.90 -2.07
CA ALA A 20 8.37 2.20 -3.34
C ALA A 20 6.89 2.26 -3.77
N TYR A 21 5.97 2.06 -2.83
CA TYR A 21 4.53 2.17 -3.07
C TYR A 21 4.12 3.59 -3.46
N TYR A 22 4.66 4.61 -2.80
CA TYR A 22 4.42 6.01 -3.17
C TYR A 22 4.91 6.32 -4.59
N ILE A 23 6.08 5.83 -4.96
CA ILE A 23 6.65 5.99 -6.31
C ILE A 23 5.78 5.28 -7.34
N ASP A 24 5.34 4.06 -7.05
CA ASP A 24 4.48 3.27 -7.93
C ASP A 24 3.19 4.02 -8.26
N ILE A 25 2.46 4.50 -7.25
CA ILE A 25 1.21 5.26 -7.45
C ILE A 25 1.46 6.58 -8.19
N ARG A 26 2.58 7.24 -7.94
CA ARG A 26 2.82 8.59 -8.47
C ARG A 26 3.26 8.58 -9.92
N TYR A 27 4.06 7.59 -10.32
CA TYR A 27 4.76 7.59 -11.61
C TYR A 27 4.28 6.50 -12.57
N PHE A 28 3.67 5.45 -12.07
CA PHE A 28 3.18 4.36 -12.91
C PHE A 28 1.66 4.37 -13.01
N ARG A 29 1.15 4.04 -14.22
CA ARG A 29 -0.28 3.79 -14.40
C ARG A 29 -0.58 2.38 -13.89
N VAL A 30 -1.39 2.31 -12.84
CA VAL A 30 -1.76 1.05 -12.19
C VAL A 30 -3.11 0.60 -12.73
N ASP A 31 -3.13 -0.48 -13.50
CA ASP A 31 -4.38 -1.05 -14.02
C ASP A 31 -5.12 -1.86 -12.95
N VAL A 32 -4.38 -2.62 -12.12
CA VAL A 32 -4.94 -3.41 -11.02
C VAL A 32 -4.12 -3.17 -9.77
N VAL A 33 -4.70 -2.44 -8.83
CA VAL A 33 -4.05 -1.97 -7.59
C VAL A 33 -3.47 -3.12 -6.76
N PHE A 34 -4.18 -4.23 -6.66
CA PHE A 34 -3.72 -5.40 -5.90
C PHE A 34 -2.44 -6.01 -6.47
N TYR A 35 -2.39 -6.27 -7.78
CA TYR A 35 -1.21 -6.88 -8.40
C TYR A 35 0.00 -5.96 -8.36
N SER A 36 -0.19 -4.65 -8.59
CA SER A 36 0.88 -3.67 -8.48
C SER A 36 1.44 -3.63 -7.06
N SER A 37 0.58 -3.55 -6.05
CA SER A 37 0.98 -3.54 -4.63
C SER A 37 1.74 -4.80 -4.24
N LEU A 38 1.32 -5.96 -4.74
CA LEU A 38 2.01 -7.24 -4.49
C LEU A 38 3.40 -7.26 -5.13
N TYR A 39 3.51 -6.78 -6.35
CA TYR A 39 4.79 -6.66 -7.05
C TYR A 39 5.75 -5.71 -6.31
N VAL A 40 5.26 -4.56 -5.88
CA VAL A 40 6.03 -3.59 -5.07
C VAL A 40 6.49 -4.21 -3.75
N ALA A 41 5.64 -5.00 -3.09
CA ALA A 41 5.98 -5.68 -1.84
C ALA A 41 7.12 -6.69 -2.01
N ILE A 42 7.08 -7.50 -3.06
CA ILE A 42 8.14 -8.48 -3.38
C ILE A 42 9.44 -7.75 -3.73
N LEU A 43 9.37 -6.74 -4.59
CA LEU A 43 10.53 -5.96 -5.02
C LEU A 43 11.18 -5.25 -3.83
N SER A 44 10.40 -4.64 -2.95
CA SER A 44 10.86 -3.98 -1.72
C SER A 44 11.55 -4.96 -0.77
N SER A 45 11.05 -6.20 -0.66
CA SER A 45 11.65 -7.25 0.17
C SER A 45 13.03 -7.65 -0.36
N ILE A 46 13.16 -7.81 -1.67
CA ILE A 46 14.43 -8.14 -2.32
C ILE A 46 15.43 -6.98 -2.16
N LEU A 47 14.96 -5.75 -2.40
CA LEU A 47 15.79 -4.54 -2.28
C LEU A 47 16.29 -4.35 -0.85
N ALA A 48 15.43 -4.49 0.15
CA ALA A 48 15.81 -4.41 1.56
C ALA A 48 16.83 -5.47 1.93
N ALA A 49 16.63 -6.73 1.49
CA ALA A 49 17.57 -7.81 1.70
C ALA A 49 18.95 -7.51 1.08
N ALA A 50 18.99 -7.00 -0.15
CA ALA A 50 20.22 -6.63 -0.85
C ALA A 50 20.97 -5.49 -0.13
N ILE A 51 20.27 -4.44 0.27
CA ILE A 51 20.84 -3.30 1.00
C ILE A 51 21.44 -3.76 2.33
N LEU A 52 20.71 -4.53 3.13
CA LEU A 52 21.15 -4.98 4.44
C LEU A 52 22.28 -6.02 4.35
N TYR A 53 22.30 -6.80 3.28
CA TYR A 53 23.43 -7.70 2.99
C TYR A 53 24.70 -6.90 2.70
N LYS A 54 24.61 -5.87 1.83
CA LYS A 54 25.75 -5.00 1.48
C LYS A 54 26.27 -4.20 2.67
N LEU A 55 25.40 -3.77 3.57
CA LEU A 55 25.77 -3.04 4.79
C LEU A 55 26.33 -3.97 5.91
N SER A 56 26.57 -5.24 5.62
CA SER A 56 27.01 -6.25 6.60
C SER A 56 26.12 -6.34 7.85
N PHE A 57 24.90 -5.79 7.76
CA PHE A 57 23.96 -5.76 8.89
C PHE A 57 23.50 -7.19 9.26
N PHE A 58 23.45 -8.04 8.25
CA PHE A 58 23.12 -9.46 8.40
C PHE A 58 24.24 -10.32 8.99
N SER A 59 25.44 -9.78 9.23
CA SER A 59 26.55 -10.58 9.81
C SER A 59 26.23 -11.16 11.19
N ALA A 60 25.32 -10.49 11.93
CA ALA A 60 24.89 -10.93 13.25
C ALA A 60 23.87 -12.08 13.24
N PHE A 61 23.32 -12.41 12.06
CA PHE A 61 22.25 -13.40 11.90
C PHE A 61 22.77 -14.68 11.23
N SER A 62 22.26 -15.84 11.69
CA SER A 62 22.51 -17.12 11.03
C SER A 62 21.84 -17.19 9.65
N GLY A 63 22.23 -18.14 8.82
CA GLY A 63 21.60 -18.33 7.51
C GLY A 63 20.09 -18.59 7.58
N PHE A 64 19.64 -19.29 8.62
CA PHE A 64 18.23 -19.55 8.87
C PHE A 64 17.47 -18.28 9.27
N GLU A 65 18.01 -17.50 10.21
CA GLU A 65 17.41 -16.23 10.66
C GLU A 65 17.25 -15.24 9.52
N LYS A 66 18.20 -15.17 8.57
CA LYS A 66 18.11 -14.33 7.37
C LYS A 66 16.94 -14.72 6.47
N LYS A 67 16.79 -16.02 6.20
CA LYS A 67 15.67 -16.53 5.38
C LYS A 67 14.33 -16.26 6.04
N GLN A 68 14.24 -16.46 7.35
CA GLN A 68 13.05 -16.21 8.14
C GLN A 68 12.65 -14.71 8.10
N MET A 69 13.62 -13.80 8.22
CA MET A 69 13.37 -12.35 8.12
C MET A 69 12.82 -11.97 6.76
N VAL A 70 13.41 -12.47 5.67
CA VAL A 70 12.92 -12.19 4.32
C VAL A 70 11.49 -12.72 4.14
N LEU A 71 11.20 -13.92 4.64
CA LEU A 71 9.83 -14.48 4.60
C LEU A 71 8.84 -13.59 5.37
N ILE A 72 9.21 -13.12 6.55
CA ILE A 72 8.38 -12.20 7.34
C ILE A 72 8.11 -10.91 6.57
N TRP A 73 9.10 -10.35 5.88
CA TRP A 73 8.92 -9.13 5.09
C TRP A 73 7.99 -9.35 3.89
N ILE A 74 8.09 -10.48 3.21
CA ILE A 74 7.17 -10.83 2.13
C ILE A 74 5.73 -10.94 2.67
N LEU A 75 5.54 -11.58 3.83
CA LEU A 75 4.23 -11.69 4.48
C LEU A 75 3.69 -10.34 4.93
N LEU A 76 4.51 -9.47 5.52
CA LEU A 76 4.13 -8.11 5.89
C LEU A 76 3.75 -7.27 4.65
N GLY A 77 4.50 -7.39 3.57
CA GLY A 77 4.18 -6.75 2.31
C GLY A 77 2.87 -7.24 1.70
N TYR A 78 2.58 -8.54 1.81
CA TYR A 78 1.31 -9.12 1.40
C TYR A 78 0.13 -8.60 2.23
N ILE A 79 0.29 -8.57 3.56
CA ILE A 79 -0.71 -7.97 4.47
C ILE A 79 -0.95 -6.50 4.12
N PHE A 80 0.11 -5.74 3.86
CA PHE A 80 0.00 -4.35 3.43
C PHE A 80 -0.80 -4.22 2.12
N ALA A 81 -0.49 -5.03 1.10
CA ALA A 81 -1.15 -5.00 -0.19
C ALA A 81 -2.67 -5.29 -0.10
N ILE A 82 -3.08 -6.20 0.78
CA ILE A 82 -4.49 -6.51 1.01
C ILE A 82 -5.16 -5.42 1.85
N SER A 83 -4.52 -4.96 2.93
CA SER A 83 -5.17 -4.14 3.95
C SER A 83 -5.34 -2.68 3.54
N ILE A 84 -4.41 -2.10 2.78
CA ILE A 84 -4.45 -0.67 2.47
C ILE A 84 -4.89 -0.42 1.02
N PRO A 85 -4.10 -0.79 -0.02
CA PRO A 85 -4.48 -0.47 -1.39
C PRO A 85 -5.78 -1.13 -1.82
N THR A 86 -5.95 -2.41 -1.52
CA THR A 86 -7.11 -3.19 -1.98
C THR A 86 -8.40 -2.77 -1.28
N VAL A 87 -8.35 -2.43 0.02
CA VAL A 87 -9.52 -1.94 0.74
C VAL A 87 -9.97 -0.58 0.19
N ILE A 88 -9.04 0.32 -0.09
CA ILE A 88 -9.35 1.63 -0.68
C ILE A 88 -9.99 1.43 -2.07
N ASP A 89 -9.39 0.62 -2.93
CA ASP A 89 -9.90 0.35 -4.27
C ASP A 89 -11.31 -0.27 -4.24
N ARG A 90 -11.55 -1.24 -3.37
CA ARG A 90 -12.88 -1.86 -3.21
C ARG A 90 -13.92 -0.91 -2.65
N SER A 91 -13.57 -0.07 -1.68
CA SER A 91 -14.50 0.91 -1.13
C SER A 91 -14.96 1.92 -2.18
N LEU A 92 -14.05 2.37 -3.04
CA LEU A 92 -14.37 3.22 -4.18
C LEU A 92 -15.26 2.51 -5.20
N SER A 93 -14.98 1.25 -5.50
CA SER A 93 -15.78 0.46 -6.43
C SER A 93 -17.21 0.23 -5.94
N PHE A 94 -17.40 -0.05 -4.64
CA PHE A 94 -18.74 -0.16 -4.06
C PHE A 94 -19.50 1.15 -4.11
N TYR A 95 -18.85 2.26 -3.80
CA TYR A 95 -19.46 3.58 -3.90
C TYR A 95 -19.93 3.89 -5.33
N ILE A 96 -19.11 3.59 -6.34
CA ILE A 96 -19.46 3.76 -7.74
C ILE A 96 -20.70 2.93 -8.10
N LEU A 97 -20.73 1.66 -7.69
CA LEU A 97 -21.86 0.76 -7.95
C LEU A 97 -23.16 1.26 -7.29
N GLU A 98 -23.07 1.73 -6.06
CA GLU A 98 -24.20 2.31 -5.34
C GLU A 98 -24.77 3.55 -6.07
N LYS A 99 -23.91 4.44 -6.52
CA LYS A 99 -24.32 5.63 -7.30
C LYS A 99 -24.93 5.27 -8.65
N LEU A 100 -24.40 4.26 -9.32
CA LEU A 100 -24.99 3.74 -10.57
C LEU A 100 -26.39 3.19 -10.33
N GLN A 101 -26.59 2.43 -9.25
CA GLN A 101 -27.90 1.87 -8.89
C GLN A 101 -28.92 2.96 -8.54
N GLN A 102 -28.54 3.96 -7.74
CA GLN A 102 -29.41 5.07 -7.36
C GLN A 102 -29.87 5.91 -8.56
N ARG A 103 -29.06 6.02 -9.60
CA ARG A 103 -29.36 6.84 -10.79
C ARG A 103 -30.08 6.09 -11.90
N GLY A 104 -30.25 4.77 -11.80
CA GLY A 104 -31.11 3.96 -12.67
C GLY A 104 -30.78 3.89 -14.15
N GLY A 105 -29.66 4.43 -14.63
CA GLY A 105 -29.36 4.50 -16.06
C GLY A 105 -27.90 4.72 -16.45
N GLY A 106 -26.99 4.58 -15.50
CA GLY A 106 -25.56 4.79 -15.74
C GLY A 106 -25.10 6.25 -15.55
N ILE A 107 -23.81 6.41 -15.55
CA ILE A 107 -23.14 7.72 -15.41
C ILE A 107 -22.30 7.96 -16.65
N ARG A 108 -22.42 9.15 -17.26
CA ARG A 108 -21.54 9.53 -18.36
C ARG A 108 -20.11 9.70 -17.88
N LEU A 109 -19.15 9.21 -18.65
CA LEU A 109 -17.72 9.24 -18.33
C LEU A 109 -17.18 10.64 -18.03
N ASP A 110 -17.68 11.66 -18.72
CA ASP A 110 -17.31 13.07 -18.53
C ASP A 110 -17.76 13.64 -17.17
N LYS A 111 -18.86 13.11 -16.60
CA LYS A 111 -19.36 13.51 -15.27
C LYS A 111 -18.82 12.67 -14.13
N PHE A 112 -18.14 11.58 -14.44
CA PHE A 112 -17.65 10.62 -13.45
C PHE A 112 -16.68 11.28 -12.45
N ASN A 113 -15.70 12.03 -12.95
CA ASN A 113 -14.74 12.74 -12.10
C ASN A 113 -15.41 13.79 -11.19
N TYR A 114 -16.40 14.50 -11.69
CA TYR A 114 -17.14 15.49 -10.91
C TYR A 114 -17.94 14.83 -9.78
N ILE A 115 -18.65 13.76 -10.07
CA ILE A 115 -19.44 13.02 -9.09
C ILE A 115 -18.51 12.43 -8.03
N PHE A 116 -17.39 11.84 -8.45
CA PHE A 116 -16.43 11.22 -7.56
C PHE A 116 -15.75 12.23 -6.62
N THR A 117 -15.27 13.35 -7.13
CA THR A 117 -14.57 14.34 -6.30
C THR A 117 -15.52 15.16 -5.43
N THR A 118 -16.71 15.49 -5.92
CA THR A 118 -17.63 16.39 -5.22
C THR A 118 -18.59 15.65 -4.30
N GLU A 119 -19.20 14.55 -4.77
CA GLU A 119 -20.19 13.81 -3.99
C GLU A 119 -19.54 12.88 -2.96
N TYR A 120 -18.50 12.10 -3.34
CA TYR A 120 -17.81 11.21 -2.43
C TYR A 120 -17.16 11.95 -1.26
N MET A 121 -16.45 13.04 -1.56
CA MET A 121 -15.81 13.86 -0.53
C MET A 121 -16.83 14.51 0.41
N ARG A 122 -18.00 14.90 -0.10
CA ARG A 122 -19.05 15.54 0.67
C ARG A 122 -19.86 14.55 1.51
N GLU A 123 -20.24 13.40 0.95
CA GLU A 123 -21.03 12.38 1.67
C GLU A 123 -20.26 11.75 2.83
N HIS A 124 -18.98 11.52 2.66
CA HIS A 124 -18.15 10.96 3.72
C HIS A 124 -17.56 12.01 4.66
N ARG A 125 -17.94 13.28 4.48
CA ARG A 125 -17.48 14.41 5.33
C ARG A 125 -15.97 14.41 5.56
N LEU A 126 -15.21 13.94 4.58
CA LEU A 126 -13.76 13.74 4.71
C LEU A 126 -13.00 15.04 5.00
N VAL A 127 -13.52 16.17 4.50
CA VAL A 127 -12.96 17.51 4.76
C VAL A 127 -13.29 17.97 6.17
N ASP A 128 -14.54 17.79 6.59
CA ASP A 128 -15.02 18.22 7.92
C ASP A 128 -14.34 17.42 9.04
N ILE A 129 -14.19 16.10 8.87
CA ILE A 129 -13.50 15.24 9.84
C ILE A 129 -12.05 15.67 9.99
N ARG A 130 -11.34 15.95 8.90
CA ARG A 130 -9.95 16.41 8.97
C ARG A 130 -9.79 17.79 9.58
N LEU A 131 -10.76 18.69 9.41
CA LEU A 131 -10.72 20.02 10.02
C LEU A 131 -11.06 20.01 11.51
N THR A 132 -11.81 19.00 11.98
CA THR A 132 -12.14 18.83 13.41
C THR A 132 -11.06 18.09 14.20
N GLU A 133 -10.17 17.37 13.54
CA GLU A 133 -9.04 16.65 14.16
C GLU A 133 -7.77 17.52 14.33
N GLN A 134 -7.75 18.76 13.82
CA GLN A 134 -6.66 19.72 13.97
C GLN A 134 -6.97 20.73 15.09
#